data_9244d53a09fcd0f820e5e739cff328ed
#
_entry.id   9244d53a09fcd0f820e5e739cff328ed
#
_cell.length_a   1.000
_cell.length_b   1.000
_cell.length_c   1.000
_cell.angle_alpha   90.00
_cell.angle_beta   90.00
_cell.angle_gamma   90.00
#
_symmetry.space_group_name_H-M   'P 1'
#
loop_
_entity.id
_entity.type
_entity.pdbx_description
1 polymer ?
#
loop_
_entity_poly.entity_id
_entity_poly.type
_entity_poly.pdbx_seq_one_letter_code
_entity_poly.pdbx_strand_id
1 'polypeptide(L)'
;MNDRLIILDGAVNFRDLGGYVAANGRSVCWQKIYRSDRLDNLTMQDMEILAQKHIVTDCDLRTSYEQSYWQDRLWDGVAHYDCHIYNEEDITYENQITTETVNNLINSLPVSQGIVGRRYQKILLDKTGQMALKRVFQEIL
;
A
#
# COMPACT_ATOMS: atom_id res chain seq x y z
N MET A 1 -26.07 3.34 -3.07
CA MET A 1 -24.82 2.82 -3.69
C MET A 1 -23.72 3.23 -2.74
N ASN A 2 -23.05 2.28 -2.08
CA ASN A 2 -21.93 2.65 -1.22
C ASN A 2 -20.78 3.07 -2.12
N ASP A 3 -20.47 4.35 -2.13
CA ASP A 3 -19.30 4.85 -2.83
C ASP A 3 -18.06 4.48 -2.01
N ARG A 4 -17.12 3.77 -2.63
CA ARG A 4 -15.86 3.35 -1.99
C ARG A 4 -14.92 4.52 -1.78
N LEU A 5 -14.97 5.50 -2.69
CA LEU A 5 -14.07 6.63 -2.70
C LEU A 5 -14.43 7.58 -1.56
N ILE A 6 -13.43 7.94 -0.77
CA ILE A 6 -13.50 8.99 0.23
C ILE A 6 -12.71 10.16 -0.32
N ILE A 7 -13.39 11.26 -0.54
CA ILE A 7 -12.78 12.46 -1.10
C ILE A 7 -12.04 13.17 0.04
N LEU A 8 -10.74 13.35 -0.14
CA LEU A 8 -9.84 14.10 0.71
C LEU A 8 -9.14 15.15 -0.16
N ASP A 9 -8.74 16.26 0.44
CA ASP A 9 -8.03 17.32 -0.27
C ASP A 9 -6.55 17.00 -0.44
N GLY A 10 -5.94 16.36 0.56
CA GLY A 10 -4.52 16.06 0.62
C GLY A 10 -4.13 14.65 0.22
N ALA A 11 -5.09 13.78 -0.12
CA ALA A 11 -4.82 12.43 -0.61
C ALA A 11 -5.71 12.09 -1.80
N VAL A 12 -5.12 11.44 -2.79
CA VAL A 12 -5.84 10.96 -3.97
C VAL A 12 -6.14 9.48 -3.76
N ASN A 13 -7.34 9.03 -4.19
CA ASN A 13 -7.61 7.61 -4.28
C ASN A 13 -7.79 6.88 -2.92
N PHE A 14 -8.14 7.62 -1.86
CA PHE A 14 -8.50 7.02 -0.57
C PHE A 14 -9.82 6.28 -0.68
N ARG A 15 -9.82 4.96 -0.38
CA ARG A 15 -11.00 4.12 -0.61
C ARG A 15 -11.17 2.98 0.37
N ASP A 16 -12.42 2.65 0.66
CA ASP A 16 -12.84 1.49 1.42
C ASP A 16 -12.69 0.20 0.58
N LEU A 17 -12.14 -0.84 1.15
CA LEU A 17 -12.03 -2.17 0.53
C LEU A 17 -13.22 -3.09 0.85
N GLY A 18 -14.25 -2.60 1.52
CA GLY A 18 -15.46 -3.34 1.82
C GLY A 18 -16.21 -3.82 0.58
N GLY A 19 -17.08 -4.83 0.74
CA GLY A 19 -17.99 -5.33 -0.29
C GLY A 19 -17.35 -6.19 -1.40
N TYR A 20 -16.06 -6.43 -1.41
CA TYR A 20 -15.46 -7.43 -2.31
C TYR A 20 -15.88 -8.84 -1.87
N VAL A 21 -16.33 -9.64 -2.82
CA VAL A 21 -16.78 -11.02 -2.55
C VAL A 21 -15.59 -11.96 -2.54
N ALA A 22 -15.43 -12.72 -1.47
CA ALA A 22 -14.41 -13.76 -1.35
C ALA A 22 -14.88 -15.08 -2.00
N ALA A 23 -13.94 -16.00 -2.24
CA ALA A 23 -14.20 -17.29 -2.90
C ALA A 23 -15.27 -18.14 -2.19
N ASN A 24 -15.47 -17.95 -0.89
CA ASN A 24 -16.50 -18.63 -0.09
C ASN A 24 -17.85 -17.91 -0.05
N GLY A 25 -18.07 -16.92 -0.91
CA GLY A 25 -19.30 -16.13 -1.01
C GLY A 25 -19.49 -15.06 0.08
N ARG A 26 -18.58 -14.96 1.07
CA ARG A 26 -18.60 -13.87 2.05
C ARG A 26 -18.03 -12.59 1.44
N SER A 27 -18.41 -11.46 1.99
CA SER A 27 -17.86 -10.17 1.54
C SER A 27 -16.97 -9.55 2.61
N VAL A 28 -15.97 -8.79 2.16
CA VAL A 28 -15.17 -7.95 3.05
C VAL A 28 -16.07 -6.94 3.73
N CYS A 29 -15.95 -6.79 5.04
CA CYS A 29 -16.72 -5.82 5.81
C CYS A 29 -16.40 -4.40 5.37
N TRP A 30 -17.43 -3.56 5.24
CA TRP A 30 -17.29 -2.14 5.00
C TRP A 30 -16.73 -1.43 6.23
N GLN A 31 -16.00 -0.34 6.01
CA GLN A 31 -15.46 0.54 7.06
C GLN A 31 -14.46 -0.19 8.00
N LYS A 32 -13.71 -1.15 7.47
CA LYS A 32 -12.70 -1.88 8.21
C LYS A 32 -11.31 -1.74 7.63
N ILE A 33 -11.19 -1.79 6.31
CA ILE A 33 -9.91 -1.74 5.61
C ILE A 33 -10.00 -0.68 4.53
N TYR A 34 -9.05 0.22 4.54
CA TYR A 34 -8.92 1.28 3.55
C TYR A 34 -7.58 1.16 2.84
N ARG A 35 -7.48 1.76 1.67
CA ARG A 35 -6.21 1.97 0.98
C ARG A 35 -6.15 3.39 0.44
N SER A 36 -4.93 3.94 0.37
CA SER A 36 -4.66 5.26 -0.15
C SER A 36 -3.37 5.27 -0.97
N ASP A 37 -3.07 6.39 -1.56
CA ASP A 37 -1.72 6.84 -1.84
C ASP A 37 -1.08 7.40 -0.55
N ARG A 38 0.02 8.14 -0.65
CA ARG A 38 0.73 8.72 0.49
C ARG A 38 -0.13 9.78 1.22
N LEU A 39 0.09 9.91 2.51
CA LEU A 39 -0.73 10.74 3.42
C LEU A 39 0.03 11.98 3.95
N ASP A 40 1.16 12.35 3.35
CA ASP A 40 2.01 13.48 3.77
C ASP A 40 1.36 14.85 3.55
N ASN A 41 0.38 14.95 2.66
CA ASN A 41 -0.29 16.21 2.33
C ASN A 41 -1.70 16.34 2.94
N LEU A 42 -2.10 15.45 3.85
CA LEU A 42 -3.42 15.54 4.51
C LEU A 42 -3.63 16.93 5.12
N THR A 43 -4.80 17.52 4.88
CA THR A 43 -5.23 18.75 5.56
C THR A 43 -5.74 18.44 6.97
N MET A 44 -5.93 19.47 7.79
CA MET A 44 -6.57 19.31 9.09
C MET A 44 -7.98 18.71 8.95
N GLN A 45 -8.73 19.15 7.94
CA GLN A 45 -10.07 18.65 7.65
C GLN A 45 -10.05 17.18 7.25
N ASP A 46 -9.07 16.76 6.44
CA ASP A 46 -8.89 15.34 6.08
C ASP A 46 -8.65 14.49 7.31
N MET A 47 -7.75 14.93 8.20
CA MET A 47 -7.45 14.22 9.44
C MET A 47 -8.68 14.08 10.35
N GLU A 48 -9.53 15.12 10.43
CA GLU A 48 -10.80 15.06 11.14
C GLU A 48 -11.77 14.04 10.52
N ILE A 49 -11.85 13.99 9.19
CA ILE A 49 -12.66 13.00 8.46
C ILE A 49 -12.18 11.58 8.78
N LEU A 50 -10.85 11.35 8.77
CA LEU A 50 -10.28 10.03 9.05
C LEU A 50 -10.49 9.60 10.51
N ALA A 51 -10.33 10.52 11.46
CA ALA A 51 -10.62 10.28 12.88
C ALA A 51 -12.11 9.92 13.10
N GLN A 52 -13.04 10.63 12.46
CA GLN A 52 -14.48 10.33 12.54
C GLN A 52 -14.85 8.97 11.92
N LYS A 53 -14.03 8.45 11.01
CA LYS A 53 -14.18 7.09 10.45
C LYS A 53 -13.63 6.01 11.37
N HIS A 54 -13.09 6.39 12.54
CA HIS A 54 -12.47 5.47 13.51
C HIS A 54 -11.35 4.62 12.89
N ILE A 55 -10.58 5.21 11.99
CA ILE A 55 -9.37 4.57 11.46
C ILE A 55 -8.28 4.76 12.51
N VAL A 56 -7.86 3.67 13.13
CA VAL A 56 -6.95 3.67 14.28
C VAL A 56 -5.56 3.11 13.94
N THR A 57 -5.37 2.62 12.73
CA THR A 57 -4.11 2.01 12.29
C THR A 57 -3.76 2.51 10.90
N ASP A 58 -2.52 2.96 10.75
CA ASP A 58 -1.87 3.29 9.50
C ASP A 58 -0.68 2.35 9.30
N CYS A 59 -0.67 1.62 8.17
CA CYS A 59 0.39 0.70 7.77
C CYS A 59 1.06 1.24 6.51
N ASP A 60 2.22 1.87 6.66
CA ASP A 60 2.97 2.42 5.54
C ASP A 60 3.82 1.34 4.87
N LEU A 61 3.44 0.99 3.63
CA LEU A 61 4.09 -0.04 2.82
C LEU A 61 5.26 0.51 1.97
N ARG A 62 5.48 1.83 2.00
CA ARG A 62 6.51 2.50 1.22
C ARG A 62 7.90 2.17 1.75
N THR A 63 8.92 2.46 0.95
CA THR A 63 10.31 2.31 1.36
C THR A 63 10.68 3.28 2.49
N SER A 64 11.68 2.95 3.30
CA SER A 64 12.17 3.84 4.36
C SER A 64 12.65 5.17 3.78
N TYR A 65 13.18 5.16 2.54
CA TYR A 65 13.53 6.39 1.82
C TYR A 65 12.31 7.28 1.59
N GLU A 66 11.22 6.72 1.04
CA GLU A 66 9.98 7.47 0.79
C GLU A 66 9.37 7.99 2.10
N GLN A 67 9.34 7.16 3.13
CA GLN A 67 8.85 7.54 4.46
C GLN A 67 9.65 8.70 5.07
N SER A 68 10.97 8.71 4.91
CA SER A 68 11.83 9.78 5.44
C SER A 68 11.62 11.14 4.76
N TYR A 69 11.30 11.15 3.46
CA TYR A 69 11.08 12.37 2.69
C TYR A 69 9.64 12.88 2.73
N TRP A 70 8.67 11.98 2.83
CA TRP A 70 7.24 12.27 2.76
C TRP A 70 6.53 11.57 3.92
N GLN A 71 6.82 12.03 5.14
CA GLN A 71 6.22 11.47 6.36
C GLN A 71 4.72 11.66 6.35
N ASP A 72 3.97 10.60 6.65
CA ASP A 72 2.53 10.67 6.74
C ASP A 72 2.09 11.59 7.89
N ARG A 73 1.08 12.40 7.62
CA ARG A 73 0.43 13.23 8.62
C ARG A 73 -0.59 12.39 9.38
N LEU A 74 -0.30 12.18 10.65
CA LEU A 74 -1.12 11.33 11.51
C LEU A 74 -2.24 12.14 12.18
N TRP A 75 -3.39 11.52 12.37
CA TRP A 75 -4.54 12.09 13.08
C TRP A 75 -4.67 11.53 14.48
N ASP A 76 -5.53 12.14 15.28
CA ASP A 76 -5.71 11.73 16.68
C ASP A 76 -6.21 10.29 16.79
N GLY A 77 -5.55 9.53 17.66
CA GLY A 77 -5.86 8.14 17.95
C GLY A 77 -5.35 7.12 16.92
N VAL A 78 -4.59 7.51 15.87
CA VAL A 78 -4.00 6.56 14.92
C VAL A 78 -2.62 6.08 15.40
N ALA A 79 -2.37 4.78 15.29
CA ALA A 79 -1.05 4.18 15.43
C ALA A 79 -0.43 3.96 14.04
N HIS A 80 0.80 4.43 13.86
CA HIS A 80 1.55 4.27 12.61
C HIS A 80 2.54 3.11 12.70
N TYR A 81 2.57 2.28 11.66
CA TYR A 81 3.48 1.16 11.52
C TYR A 81 4.25 1.21 10.21
N ASP A 82 5.57 1.20 10.31
CA ASP A 82 6.44 0.93 9.17
C ASP A 82 6.27 -0.54 8.75
N CYS A 83 5.72 -0.73 7.57
CA CYS A 83 5.46 -2.03 6.95
C CYS A 83 6.06 -2.10 5.54
N HIS A 84 7.28 -1.55 5.34
CA HIS A 84 7.91 -1.50 4.03
C HIS A 84 8.02 -2.88 3.39
N ILE A 85 7.54 -2.98 2.15
CA ILE A 85 7.46 -4.25 1.42
C ILE A 85 8.68 -4.54 0.54
N TYR A 86 9.61 -3.60 0.44
CA TYR A 86 10.83 -3.73 -0.35
C TYR A 86 12.05 -3.61 0.55
N ASN A 87 13.08 -4.40 0.25
CA ASN A 87 14.41 -4.16 0.78
C ASN A 87 15.06 -3.00 0.01
N GLU A 88 15.65 -2.04 0.70
CA GLU A 88 16.27 -0.85 0.08
C GLU A 88 17.45 -1.19 -0.84
N GLU A 89 18.18 -2.26 -0.54
CA GLU A 89 19.25 -2.77 -1.39
C GLU A 89 18.72 -3.19 -2.77
N ASP A 90 17.50 -3.71 -2.83
CA ASP A 90 16.86 -4.12 -4.08
C ASP A 90 16.47 -2.94 -4.98
N ILE A 91 16.12 -1.81 -4.40
CA ILE A 91 15.72 -0.60 -5.15
C ILE A 91 16.94 0.04 -5.82
N THR A 92 18.09 0.02 -5.14
CA THR A 92 19.37 0.48 -5.71
C THR A 92 19.76 -0.37 -6.93
N TYR A 93 19.44 -1.65 -6.93
CA TYR A 93 19.67 -2.56 -8.04
C TYR A 93 18.72 -2.26 -9.22
N GLU A 94 17.45 -1.97 -8.97
CA GLU A 94 16.48 -1.64 -10.02
C GLU A 94 16.79 -0.29 -10.70
N ASN A 95 17.32 0.69 -9.98
CA ASN A 95 17.73 1.98 -10.54
C ASN A 95 19.01 1.88 -11.41
N GLN A 96 19.77 0.79 -11.29
CA GLN A 96 20.93 0.51 -12.15
C GLN A 96 20.57 -0.29 -13.41
N ILE A 97 19.32 -0.75 -13.54
CA ILE A 97 18.88 -1.48 -14.72
C ILE A 97 18.72 -0.51 -15.89
N THR A 98 19.62 -0.61 -16.87
CA THR A 98 19.53 0.16 -18.11
C THR A 98 18.27 -0.22 -18.89
N THR A 99 17.76 0.70 -19.73
CA THR A 99 16.61 0.45 -20.61
C THR A 99 16.79 -0.84 -21.45
N GLU A 100 18.02 -1.17 -21.80
CA GLU A 100 18.38 -2.39 -22.54
C GLU A 100 18.16 -3.65 -21.71
N THR A 101 18.56 -3.66 -20.44
CA THR A 101 18.33 -4.77 -19.51
C THR A 101 16.84 -5.00 -19.27
N VAL A 102 16.06 -3.92 -19.15
CA VAL A 102 14.59 -3.98 -19.02
C VAL A 102 13.95 -4.58 -20.26
N ASN A 103 14.34 -4.13 -21.45
CA ASN A 103 13.80 -4.65 -22.70
C ASN A 103 14.15 -6.13 -22.93
N ASN A 104 15.37 -6.54 -22.61
CA ASN A 104 15.78 -7.94 -22.70
C ASN A 104 15.01 -8.83 -21.72
N LEU A 105 14.72 -8.31 -20.52
CA LEU A 105 13.89 -8.99 -19.53
C LEU A 105 12.43 -9.12 -19.99
N ILE A 106 11.86 -8.05 -20.53
CA ILE A 106 10.48 -8.03 -21.06
C ILE A 106 10.33 -9.07 -22.18
N ASN A 107 11.28 -9.13 -23.10
CA ASN A 107 11.24 -10.03 -24.26
C ASN A 107 11.48 -11.50 -23.89
N SER A 108 12.07 -11.80 -22.73
CA SER A 108 12.32 -13.17 -22.27
C SER A 108 11.15 -13.80 -21.50
N LEU A 109 10.06 -13.03 -21.27
CA LEU A 109 8.94 -13.44 -20.42
C LEU A 109 7.73 -13.90 -21.21
N PRO A 110 7.01 -14.95 -20.71
CA PRO A 110 5.65 -15.21 -21.17
C PRO A 110 4.78 -13.97 -20.96
N VAL A 111 3.95 -13.64 -21.93
CA VAL A 111 3.08 -12.44 -21.96
C VAL A 111 2.19 -12.29 -20.71
N SER A 112 1.93 -13.38 -19.99
CA SER A 112 1.14 -13.41 -18.73
C SER A 112 1.89 -12.94 -17.47
N GLN A 113 3.21 -12.69 -17.55
CA GLN A 113 4.03 -12.29 -16.41
C GLN A 113 4.79 -10.98 -16.70
N GLY A 114 4.06 -9.90 -16.92
CA GLY A 114 4.65 -8.57 -17.10
C GLY A 114 5.47 -8.12 -15.89
N ILE A 115 6.27 -7.05 -16.07
CA ILE A 115 7.15 -6.45 -15.02
C ILE A 115 6.38 -6.25 -13.70
N VAL A 116 5.12 -5.82 -13.76
CA VAL A 116 4.26 -5.62 -12.58
C VAL A 116 4.01 -6.92 -11.83
N GLY A 117 3.72 -8.01 -12.54
CA GLY A 117 3.49 -9.32 -11.92
C GLY A 117 4.71 -9.86 -11.18
N ARG A 118 5.92 -9.64 -11.73
CA ARG A 118 7.16 -10.03 -11.05
C ARG A 118 7.45 -9.22 -9.79
N ARG A 119 7.17 -7.92 -9.80
CA ARG A 119 7.30 -7.10 -8.59
C ARG A 119 6.42 -7.62 -7.49
N TYR A 120 5.16 -7.95 -7.77
CA TYR A 120 4.27 -8.57 -6.79
C TYR A 120 4.75 -9.96 -6.35
N GLN A 121 5.23 -10.80 -7.26
CA GLN A 121 5.83 -12.10 -6.89
C GLN A 121 7.02 -11.90 -5.95
N LYS A 122 7.91 -10.95 -6.24
CA LYS A 122 9.05 -10.65 -5.39
C LYS A 122 8.61 -10.24 -4.00
N ILE A 123 7.65 -9.32 -3.86
CA ILE A 123 7.07 -8.92 -2.58
C ILE A 123 6.55 -10.13 -1.79
N LEU A 124 5.81 -11.03 -2.45
CA LEU A 124 5.22 -12.19 -1.80
C LEU A 124 6.25 -13.28 -1.42
N LEU A 125 7.34 -13.37 -2.16
CA LEU A 125 8.38 -14.39 -1.95
C LEU A 125 9.55 -13.90 -1.11
N ASP A 126 9.78 -12.59 -1.06
CA ASP A 126 10.84 -11.99 -0.25
C ASP A 126 10.48 -11.98 1.24
N LYS A 127 11.49 -12.18 2.08
CA LYS A 127 11.31 -12.22 3.53
C LYS A 127 10.80 -10.88 4.08
N THR A 128 11.28 -9.76 3.57
CA THR A 128 10.87 -8.41 3.97
C THR A 128 9.39 -8.20 3.65
N GLY A 129 8.97 -8.49 2.42
CA GLY A 129 7.57 -8.40 2.02
C GLY A 129 6.65 -9.33 2.82
N GLN A 130 7.08 -10.56 3.10
CA GLN A 130 6.31 -11.49 3.93
C GLN A 130 6.15 -10.99 5.37
N MET A 131 7.20 -10.41 5.96
CA MET A 131 7.13 -9.84 7.31
C MET A 131 6.22 -8.61 7.35
N ALA A 132 6.32 -7.73 6.37
CA ALA A 132 5.45 -6.55 6.23
C ALA A 132 3.98 -6.96 6.12
N LEU A 133 3.66 -7.87 5.19
CA LEU A 133 2.29 -8.37 5.02
C LEU A 133 1.78 -9.08 6.28
N LYS A 134 2.63 -9.87 6.95
CA LYS A 134 2.25 -10.48 8.23
C LYS A 134 1.87 -9.42 9.25
N ARG A 135 2.63 -8.32 9.36
CA ARG A 135 2.32 -7.22 10.26
C ARG A 135 0.98 -6.58 9.91
N VAL A 136 0.77 -6.23 8.65
CA VAL A 136 -0.51 -5.67 8.18
C VAL A 136 -1.70 -6.55 8.57
N PHE A 137 -1.60 -7.87 8.35
CA PHE A 137 -2.68 -8.79 8.73
C PHE A 137 -2.86 -8.92 10.23
N GLN A 138 -1.82 -8.77 11.04
CA GLN A 138 -1.94 -8.75 12.50
C GLN A 138 -2.68 -7.52 13.01
N GLU A 139 -2.54 -6.37 12.36
CA GLU A 139 -3.25 -5.14 12.73
C GLU A 139 -4.72 -5.10 12.23
N ILE A 140 -5.08 -5.96 11.28
CA ILE A 140 -6.46 -6.07 10.76
C ILE A 140 -7.31 -7.03 11.61
N LEU A 141 -6.69 -8.00 12.27
CA LEU A 141 -7.37 -9.08 13.03
C LEU A 141 -7.61 -8.68 14.49
#